data_0512d841c96bff8adab9139e2b5d0b65
#
_entry.id   0512d841c96bff8adab9139e2b5d0b65
#
_cell.length_a   1.000
_cell.length_b   1.000
_cell.length_c   1.000
_cell.angle_alpha   90.00
_cell.angle_beta   90.00
_cell.angle_gamma   90.00
#
_symmetry.space_group_name_H-M   'P 1'
#
loop_
_entity.id
_entity.type
_entity.pdbx_description
1 polymer ?
#
loop_
_entity_poly.entity_id
_entity_poly.type
_entity_poly.pdbx_seq_one_letter_code
_entity_poly.pdbx_strand_id
1 'polypeptide(L)'
;ESLQYPHDGVGSDHLSVNQYQQQVGIWGTAEELMNPVTANVKFFDALLKVSGWQTMPVTVAAQTVQGSAHPEAYADDETLARQLASQFKGSGKDLTPQELADIVKGGGATTIIDGGACAPGTSNPGGPQFKPGGPFAENVIAAASQWIGTTYAWGGGDQNGPTKGISDGGGAGDANGDSNKVGFDCSGLTLYAVYQASGGQILLPHFTGSHSNPGQLYDSRGQDIPFDQKRPGDLIYFGAGGDTHHVGIFYGTENGQDMLLNAPESGKSVSIMPLSGWAGEEMYVKRFG
;
A
#
# COMPACT_ATOMS: atom_id res chain seq x y z
N GLU A 1 15.90 -9.73 -4.02
CA GLU A 1 15.30 -10.31 -2.80
C GLU A 1 14.60 -9.25 -1.94
N SER A 2 15.19 -8.06 -1.78
CA SER A 2 14.60 -6.97 -1.00
C SER A 2 13.29 -6.43 -1.56
N LEU A 3 13.03 -6.55 -2.87
CA LEU A 3 11.77 -6.20 -3.50
C LEU A 3 10.66 -7.24 -3.22
N GLN A 4 11.06 -8.49 -2.96
CA GLN A 4 10.14 -9.55 -2.57
C GLN A 4 9.70 -9.45 -1.09
N TYR A 5 10.57 -8.85 -0.24
CA TYR A 5 10.38 -8.76 1.20
C TYR A 5 10.74 -7.34 1.67
N PRO A 6 9.90 -6.33 1.42
CA PRO A 6 10.28 -4.92 1.53
C PRO A 6 10.64 -4.44 2.93
N HIS A 7 10.22 -5.12 3.99
CA HIS A 7 10.49 -4.68 5.37
C HIS A 7 10.92 -5.80 6.32
N ASP A 8 10.65 -7.07 6.01
CA ASP A 8 10.92 -8.22 6.85
C ASP A 8 11.73 -9.33 6.14
N GLY A 9 12.24 -9.02 4.94
CA GLY A 9 13.02 -9.98 4.15
C GLY A 9 14.27 -10.44 4.87
N VAL A 10 14.46 -11.76 4.88
CA VAL A 10 15.69 -12.40 5.35
C VAL A 10 16.43 -12.93 4.12
N GLY A 11 17.69 -12.54 3.96
CA GLY A 11 18.53 -13.00 2.88
C GLY A 11 18.83 -14.50 2.94
N SER A 12 19.33 -15.04 1.84
CA SER A 12 19.68 -16.47 1.72
C SER A 12 20.79 -16.91 2.70
N ASP A 13 21.55 -15.94 3.24
CA ASP A 13 22.55 -16.17 4.30
C ASP A 13 21.94 -16.29 5.69
N HIS A 14 20.62 -16.07 5.84
CA HIS A 14 19.87 -16.02 7.09
C HIS A 14 20.37 -14.99 8.12
N LEU A 15 21.23 -14.07 7.71
CA LEU A 15 21.82 -13.01 8.53
C LEU A 15 21.48 -11.62 8.02
N SER A 16 21.27 -11.48 6.71
CA SER A 16 20.90 -10.23 6.08
C SER A 16 19.38 -10.04 6.11
N VAL A 17 18.92 -8.89 6.60
CA VAL A 17 17.50 -8.59 6.81
C VAL A 17 17.16 -7.23 6.20
N ASN A 18 15.85 -6.95 6.05
CA ASN A 18 15.23 -5.72 5.55
C ASN A 18 15.54 -5.39 4.07
N GLN A 19 14.98 -4.23 3.61
CA GLN A 19 15.12 -3.76 2.22
C GLN A 19 16.56 -3.44 1.80
N TYR A 20 17.46 -3.26 2.73
CA TYR A 20 18.88 -3.00 2.48
C TYR A 20 19.75 -4.24 2.60
N GLN A 21 19.17 -5.38 2.98
CA GLN A 21 19.92 -6.61 3.28
C GLN A 21 21.08 -6.37 4.27
N GLN A 22 20.79 -5.66 5.35
CA GLN A 22 21.75 -5.34 6.39
C GLN A 22 22.01 -6.56 7.26
N GLN A 23 23.27 -6.92 7.46
CA GLN A 23 23.66 -8.08 8.27
C GLN A 23 23.48 -7.81 9.76
N VAL A 24 22.76 -8.72 10.41
CA VAL A 24 22.62 -8.75 11.87
C VAL A 24 23.98 -8.93 12.52
N GLY A 25 24.27 -8.17 13.57
CA GLY A 25 25.54 -8.15 14.26
C GLY A 25 26.56 -7.16 13.67
N ILE A 26 26.46 -6.78 12.41
CA ILE A 26 27.28 -5.73 11.79
C ILE A 26 26.55 -4.40 11.84
N TRP A 27 25.31 -4.37 11.37
CA TRP A 27 24.50 -3.16 11.31
C TRP A 27 23.65 -2.92 12.56
N GLY A 28 23.39 -3.94 13.35
CA GLY A 28 22.59 -3.89 14.55
C GLY A 28 21.98 -5.23 14.92
N THR A 29 21.02 -5.22 15.84
CA THR A 29 20.22 -6.40 16.18
C THR A 29 19.15 -6.65 15.12
N ALA A 30 18.62 -7.88 15.04
CA ALA A 30 17.53 -8.19 14.14
C ALA A 30 16.29 -7.32 14.40
N GLU A 31 15.95 -7.07 15.65
CA GLU A 31 14.84 -6.22 16.06
C GLU A 31 14.99 -4.77 15.54
N GLU A 32 16.18 -4.19 15.71
CA GLU A 32 16.46 -2.83 15.18
C GLU A 32 16.39 -2.79 13.66
N LEU A 33 16.94 -3.78 12.97
CA LEU A 33 17.06 -3.82 11.52
C LEU A 33 15.75 -4.15 10.83
N MET A 34 14.82 -4.84 11.51
CA MET A 34 13.47 -5.09 11.00
C MET A 34 12.57 -3.86 11.12
N ASN A 35 12.98 -2.82 11.82
CA ASN A 35 12.30 -1.53 11.81
C ASN A 35 12.73 -0.73 10.57
N PRO A 36 11.82 -0.42 9.61
CA PRO A 36 12.18 0.26 8.37
C PRO A 36 12.82 1.64 8.59
N VAL A 37 12.37 2.38 9.59
CA VAL A 37 12.94 3.70 9.92
C VAL A 37 14.38 3.55 10.41
N THR A 38 14.63 2.64 11.32
CA THR A 38 15.98 2.37 11.83
C THR A 38 16.91 1.88 10.73
N ALA A 39 16.43 0.98 9.86
CA ALA A 39 17.19 0.49 8.72
C ALA A 39 17.60 1.62 7.76
N ASN A 40 16.65 2.52 7.43
CA ASN A 40 16.90 3.71 6.61
C ASN A 40 17.94 4.63 7.26
N VAL A 41 17.76 4.99 8.55
CA VAL A 41 18.68 5.87 9.27
C VAL A 41 20.10 5.30 9.26
N LYS A 42 20.26 4.01 9.56
CA LYS A 42 21.57 3.35 9.56
C LYS A 42 22.23 3.37 8.18
N PHE A 43 21.45 3.11 7.11
CA PHE A 43 21.95 3.17 5.73
C PHE A 43 22.44 4.57 5.35
N PHE A 44 21.61 5.58 5.56
CA PHE A 44 21.95 6.96 5.21
C PHE A 44 23.04 7.55 6.10
N ASP A 45 23.09 7.21 7.38
CA ASP A 45 24.21 7.59 8.25
C ASP A 45 25.55 7.01 7.77
N ALA A 46 25.54 5.80 7.25
CA ALA A 46 26.74 5.22 6.63
C ALA A 46 27.07 5.92 5.30
N LEU A 47 26.08 6.23 4.46
CA LEU A 47 26.29 6.96 3.20
C LEU A 47 26.89 8.35 3.44
N LEU A 48 26.43 9.08 4.45
CA LEU A 48 26.96 10.41 4.79
C LEU A 48 28.45 10.38 5.19
N LYS A 49 28.97 9.23 5.58
CA LYS A 49 30.41 9.03 5.91
C LYS A 49 31.27 8.71 4.68
N VAL A 50 30.64 8.38 3.56
CA VAL A 50 31.35 8.12 2.29
C VAL A 50 31.79 9.43 1.67
N SER A 51 33.09 9.65 1.55
CA SER A 51 33.64 10.89 0.96
C SER A 51 33.25 11.01 -0.53
N GLY A 52 32.65 12.14 -0.90
CA GLY A 52 32.29 12.44 -2.29
C GLY A 52 31.06 11.68 -2.81
N TRP A 53 30.25 11.08 -1.95
CA TRP A 53 29.06 10.31 -2.34
C TRP A 53 28.09 11.09 -3.25
N GLN A 54 28.00 12.41 -3.10
CA GLN A 54 27.08 13.26 -3.88
C GLN A 54 27.42 13.30 -5.38
N THR A 55 28.67 12.98 -5.74
CA THR A 55 29.15 12.99 -7.14
C THR A 55 29.44 11.59 -7.67
N MET A 56 29.27 10.57 -6.83
CA MET A 56 29.40 9.18 -7.28
C MET A 56 28.19 8.74 -8.10
N PRO A 57 28.35 7.78 -9.03
CA PRO A 57 27.21 7.02 -9.55
C PRO A 57 26.42 6.40 -8.38
N VAL A 58 25.09 6.42 -8.46
CA VAL A 58 24.20 5.95 -7.36
C VAL A 58 24.53 4.54 -6.93
N THR A 59 24.78 3.64 -7.90
CA THR A 59 25.12 2.24 -7.65
C THR A 59 26.46 2.11 -6.93
N VAL A 60 27.45 2.92 -7.29
CA VAL A 60 28.78 2.92 -6.62
C VAL A 60 28.67 3.43 -5.19
N ALA A 61 27.88 4.49 -4.95
CA ALA A 61 27.67 5.02 -3.62
C ALA A 61 26.97 3.99 -2.72
N ALA A 62 25.87 3.37 -3.19
CA ALA A 62 25.14 2.32 -2.47
C ALA A 62 26.04 1.12 -2.17
N GLN A 63 26.81 0.67 -3.16
CA GLN A 63 27.75 -0.44 -3.03
C GLN A 63 28.84 -0.16 -1.99
N THR A 64 29.36 1.07 -1.96
CA THR A 64 30.37 1.47 -1.00
C THR A 64 29.83 1.40 0.45
N VAL A 65 28.57 1.74 0.63
CA VAL A 65 27.89 1.64 1.93
C VAL A 65 27.68 0.20 2.37
N GLN A 66 27.22 -0.64 1.44
CA GLN A 66 26.85 -2.03 1.75
C GLN A 66 28.05 -2.99 1.79
N GLY A 67 29.12 -2.69 1.03
CA GLY A 67 30.28 -3.57 0.96
C GLY A 67 29.96 -4.96 0.37
N SER A 68 28.97 -5.02 -0.55
CA SER A 68 28.50 -6.28 -1.15
C SER A 68 29.60 -6.98 -1.96
N ALA A 69 29.59 -8.29 -1.98
CA ALA A 69 30.48 -9.10 -2.82
C ALA A 69 30.12 -9.00 -4.33
N HIS A 70 28.99 -8.39 -4.68
CA HIS A 70 28.47 -8.27 -6.04
C HIS A 70 28.27 -6.79 -6.43
N PRO A 71 29.36 -6.04 -6.71
CA PRO A 71 29.30 -4.60 -6.89
C PRO A 71 28.43 -4.13 -8.09
N GLU A 72 28.23 -4.97 -9.09
CA GLU A 72 27.43 -4.65 -10.27
C GLU A 72 25.95 -5.07 -10.15
N ALA A 73 25.56 -5.73 -9.03
CA ALA A 73 24.23 -6.31 -8.88
C ALA A 73 23.08 -5.29 -8.77
N TYR A 74 23.39 -4.00 -8.63
CA TYR A 74 22.39 -2.93 -8.54
C TYR A 74 22.35 -2.06 -9.81
N ALA A 75 23.18 -2.32 -10.81
CA ALA A 75 23.33 -1.44 -11.96
C ALA A 75 22.12 -1.49 -12.90
N ASP A 76 21.49 -2.63 -13.04
CA ASP A 76 20.29 -2.85 -13.85
C ASP A 76 19.02 -2.27 -13.21
N ASP A 77 18.97 -2.16 -11.90
CA ASP A 77 17.85 -1.58 -11.16
C ASP A 77 17.84 -0.04 -11.16
N GLU A 78 18.95 0.64 -11.51
CA GLU A 78 19.06 2.09 -11.40
C GLU A 78 18.00 2.82 -12.24
N THR A 79 17.68 2.32 -13.43
CA THR A 79 16.69 2.95 -14.32
C THR A 79 15.30 2.94 -13.66
N LEU A 80 14.89 1.81 -13.11
CA LEU A 80 13.62 1.69 -12.40
C LEU A 80 13.60 2.55 -11.13
N ALA A 81 14.67 2.53 -10.36
CA ALA A 81 14.81 3.34 -9.15
C ALA A 81 14.68 4.85 -9.46
N ARG A 82 15.30 5.34 -10.54
CA ARG A 82 15.17 6.74 -10.98
C ARG A 82 13.74 7.09 -11.42
N GLN A 83 13.05 6.18 -12.10
CA GLN A 83 11.64 6.37 -12.48
C GLN A 83 10.76 6.48 -11.24
N LEU A 84 10.90 5.57 -10.28
CA LEU A 84 10.18 5.60 -9.02
C LEU A 84 10.50 6.88 -8.22
N ALA A 85 11.77 7.24 -8.09
CA ALA A 85 12.18 8.47 -7.42
C ALA A 85 11.59 9.73 -8.07
N SER A 86 11.46 9.75 -9.41
CA SER A 86 10.83 10.88 -10.11
C SER A 86 9.32 10.96 -9.86
N GLN A 87 8.64 9.81 -9.77
CA GLN A 87 7.22 9.75 -9.45
C GLN A 87 6.94 10.23 -8.01
N PHE A 88 7.83 9.88 -7.09
CA PHE A 88 7.66 10.20 -5.67
C PHE A 88 8.41 11.45 -5.22
N LYS A 89 9.03 12.19 -6.16
CA LYS A 89 9.73 13.43 -5.83
C LYS A 89 8.77 14.46 -5.24
N GLY A 90 9.06 14.91 -4.01
CA GLY A 90 8.23 15.86 -3.28
C GLY A 90 7.08 15.22 -2.50
N SER A 91 6.97 13.89 -2.47
CA SER A 91 5.95 13.18 -1.68
C SER A 91 6.26 13.13 -0.18
N GLY A 92 7.50 13.39 0.21
CA GLY A 92 7.93 13.46 1.59
C GLY A 92 8.14 14.91 2.06
N LYS A 93 8.14 15.13 3.38
CA LYS A 93 8.60 16.38 3.96
C LYS A 93 10.12 16.46 3.80
N ASP A 94 10.62 17.53 3.22
CA ASP A 94 12.05 17.83 3.24
C ASP A 94 12.50 18.06 4.68
N LEU A 95 13.36 17.21 5.20
CA LEU A 95 13.94 17.38 6.51
C LEU A 95 15.00 18.48 6.45
N THR A 96 14.97 19.39 7.40
CA THR A 96 16.06 20.34 7.60
C THR A 96 17.33 19.58 8.06
N PRO A 97 18.52 20.13 7.81
CA PRO A 97 19.77 19.55 8.30
C PRO A 97 19.79 19.30 9.81
N GLN A 98 19.05 20.12 10.58
CA GLN A 98 18.94 19.97 12.02
C GLN A 98 18.04 18.79 12.38
N GLU A 99 16.88 18.64 11.76
CA GLU A 99 15.98 17.50 11.97
C GLU A 99 16.68 16.18 11.60
N LEU A 100 17.44 16.18 10.50
CA LEU A 100 18.24 15.02 10.12
C LEU A 100 19.33 14.68 11.16
N ALA A 101 20.04 15.72 11.66
CA ALA A 101 21.05 15.54 12.68
C ALA A 101 20.47 15.05 14.01
N ASP A 102 19.27 15.48 14.37
CA ASP A 102 18.58 15.06 15.58
C ASP A 102 18.10 13.61 15.49
N ILE A 103 17.63 13.18 14.31
CA ILE A 103 17.31 11.76 14.03
C ILE A 103 18.55 10.90 14.18
N VAL A 104 19.67 11.32 13.60
CA VAL A 104 20.94 10.57 13.63
C VAL A 104 21.55 10.52 15.04
N LYS A 105 21.42 11.59 15.84
CA LYS A 105 21.97 11.66 17.19
C LYS A 105 21.11 11.01 18.26
N GLY A 106 19.82 10.92 18.04
CA GLY A 106 18.86 10.69 19.10
C GLY A 106 18.49 9.26 19.39
N GLY A 107 18.89 8.24 18.63
CA GLY A 107 18.52 6.82 18.93
C GLY A 107 17.07 6.58 19.36
N GLY A 108 16.20 7.59 19.23
CA GLY A 108 14.83 7.62 19.73
C GLY A 108 13.88 8.17 18.69
N ALA A 109 13.33 7.29 17.88
CA ALA A 109 12.22 7.59 16.98
C ALA A 109 10.94 7.86 17.76
N THR A 110 10.87 8.93 18.56
CA THR A 110 9.64 9.16 19.33
C THR A 110 9.04 10.56 19.19
N THR A 111 9.59 11.47 18.38
CA THR A 111 9.03 12.84 18.38
C THR A 111 8.99 13.57 17.04
N ILE A 112 9.08 12.92 15.90
CA ILE A 112 8.80 13.57 14.62
C ILE A 112 7.72 12.79 13.87
N ILE A 113 6.67 12.42 14.56
CA ILE A 113 5.43 11.98 13.94
C ILE A 113 4.30 12.78 14.57
N ASP A 114 4.26 14.05 14.26
CA ASP A 114 2.97 14.70 14.22
C ASP A 114 2.38 14.40 12.84
N GLY A 115 1.55 13.39 12.80
CA GLY A 115 0.77 13.02 11.63
C GLY A 115 1.34 11.92 10.76
N GLY A 116 1.13 10.67 11.14
CA GLY A 116 1.19 9.55 10.23
C GLY A 116 2.15 8.47 10.65
N ALA A 117 1.62 7.43 11.28
CA ALA A 117 2.26 6.12 11.28
C ALA A 117 2.62 5.78 9.83
N CYS A 118 3.90 5.46 9.58
CA CYS A 118 4.27 4.81 8.34
C CYS A 118 3.64 3.42 8.31
N ALA A 119 2.39 3.35 7.87
CA ALA A 119 1.88 2.11 7.32
C ALA A 119 2.68 1.86 6.02
N PRO A 120 3.09 0.64 5.73
CA PRO A 120 3.76 0.31 4.47
C PRO A 120 2.74 0.46 3.34
N GLY A 121 2.81 1.58 2.65
CA GLY A 121 1.92 1.92 1.56
C GLY A 121 2.33 3.29 1.04
N THR A 122 2.77 3.34 -0.19
CA THR A 122 3.18 4.56 -0.87
C THR A 122 2.08 5.61 -0.81
N SER A 123 2.28 6.65 0.01
CA SER A 123 1.44 7.84 -0.07
C SER A 123 1.52 8.42 -1.48
N ASN A 124 0.41 8.44 -2.20
CA ASN A 124 0.28 9.14 -3.46
C ASN A 124 0.45 10.66 -3.15
N PRO A 125 1.52 11.34 -3.68
CA PRO A 125 1.80 12.74 -3.31
C PRO A 125 0.86 13.70 -4.02
N GLY A 126 -0.29 13.89 -3.54
CA GLY A 126 -1.39 14.68 -4.09
C GLY A 126 -2.71 13.98 -3.89
N GLY A 127 -2.70 12.73 -3.42
CA GLY A 127 -3.89 12.01 -3.00
C GLY A 127 -4.34 12.41 -1.58
N PRO A 128 -5.58 12.02 -1.22
CA PRO A 128 -6.12 12.25 0.12
C PRO A 128 -5.22 11.58 1.18
N GLN A 129 -4.86 12.33 2.22
CA GLN A 129 -4.03 11.84 3.32
C GLN A 129 -4.90 11.29 4.43
N PHE A 130 -4.59 10.10 4.94
CA PHE A 130 -5.26 9.52 6.09
C PHE A 130 -5.03 10.41 7.33
N LYS A 131 -6.14 10.81 7.97
CA LYS A 131 -6.13 11.66 9.17
C LYS A 131 -6.93 10.96 10.27
N PRO A 132 -6.29 10.37 11.30
CA PRO A 132 -7.01 9.79 12.41
C PRO A 132 -8.03 10.79 12.99
N GLY A 133 -9.31 10.38 13.09
CA GLY A 133 -10.40 11.25 13.50
C GLY A 133 -10.84 12.31 12.48
N GLY A 134 -10.30 12.29 11.26
CA GLY A 134 -10.77 13.10 10.15
C GLY A 134 -12.09 12.60 9.53
N PRO A 135 -12.61 13.29 8.49
CA PRO A 135 -13.83 12.87 7.83
C PRO A 135 -13.75 11.43 7.32
N PHE A 136 -14.76 10.64 7.64
CA PHE A 136 -14.77 9.20 7.34
C PHE A 136 -14.52 8.90 5.86
N ALA A 137 -15.25 9.55 4.96
CA ALA A 137 -15.15 9.36 3.53
C ALA A 137 -13.74 9.67 2.97
N GLU A 138 -13.12 10.76 3.45
CA GLU A 138 -11.75 11.12 3.07
C GLU A 138 -10.76 10.05 3.56
N ASN A 139 -10.98 9.52 4.77
CA ASN A 139 -10.15 8.47 5.33
C ASN A 139 -10.31 7.12 4.61
N VAL A 140 -11.52 6.77 4.13
CA VAL A 140 -11.72 5.57 3.28
C VAL A 140 -10.86 5.65 2.03
N ILE A 141 -10.94 6.77 1.32
CA ILE A 141 -10.15 6.99 0.11
C ILE A 141 -8.64 6.98 0.43
N ALA A 142 -8.24 7.70 1.48
CA ALA A 142 -6.83 7.81 1.85
C ALA A 142 -6.24 6.44 2.26
N ALA A 143 -7.00 5.64 3.03
CA ALA A 143 -6.57 4.32 3.44
C ALA A 143 -6.38 3.35 2.26
N ALA A 144 -7.27 3.40 1.27
CA ALA A 144 -7.13 2.58 0.07
C ALA A 144 -6.05 3.11 -0.89
N SER A 145 -5.92 4.43 -1.03
CA SER A 145 -4.99 5.06 -1.98
C SER A 145 -3.51 4.75 -1.69
N GLN A 146 -3.15 4.51 -0.43
CA GLN A 146 -1.79 4.14 -0.07
C GLN A 146 -1.37 2.78 -0.68
N TRP A 147 -2.32 1.97 -1.12
CA TRP A 147 -2.09 0.65 -1.71
C TRP A 147 -2.14 0.63 -3.24
N ILE A 148 -2.26 1.80 -3.90
CA ILE A 148 -2.19 1.88 -5.37
C ILE A 148 -0.89 1.25 -5.85
N GLY A 149 -0.98 0.35 -6.85
CA GLY A 149 0.15 -0.42 -7.35
C GLY A 149 0.32 -1.79 -6.68
N THR A 150 -0.31 -2.04 -5.52
CA THR A 150 -0.29 -3.37 -4.88
C THR A 150 -1.01 -4.39 -5.77
N THR A 151 -0.41 -5.54 -5.96
CA THR A 151 -0.96 -6.59 -6.82
C THR A 151 -2.32 -7.09 -6.32
N TYR A 152 -3.17 -7.49 -7.25
CA TYR A 152 -4.38 -8.24 -6.91
C TYR A 152 -3.99 -9.64 -6.40
N ALA A 153 -4.67 -10.09 -5.36
CA ALA A 153 -4.55 -11.45 -4.85
C ALA A 153 -5.95 -11.94 -4.45
N TRP A 154 -6.48 -12.94 -5.13
CA TRP A 154 -7.81 -13.48 -4.84
C TRP A 154 -7.93 -13.94 -3.38
N GLY A 155 -8.94 -13.44 -2.66
CA GLY A 155 -9.11 -13.66 -1.22
C GLY A 155 -8.07 -12.98 -0.34
N GLY A 156 -7.27 -12.05 -0.90
CA GLY A 156 -6.25 -11.30 -0.17
C GLY A 156 -6.77 -10.01 0.44
N GLY A 157 -6.14 -9.61 1.53
CA GLY A 157 -6.44 -8.38 2.29
C GLY A 157 -7.27 -8.65 3.55
N ASP A 158 -6.88 -8.03 4.64
CA ASP A 158 -7.63 -7.99 5.90
C ASP A 158 -7.56 -6.60 6.53
N GLN A 159 -8.03 -6.45 7.77
CA GLN A 159 -8.00 -5.18 8.49
C GLN A 159 -6.59 -4.63 8.76
N ASN A 160 -5.55 -5.44 8.62
CA ASN A 160 -4.16 -5.04 8.87
C ASN A 160 -3.41 -4.66 7.58
N GLY A 161 -3.95 -5.03 6.41
CA GLY A 161 -3.33 -4.74 5.12
C GLY A 161 -3.42 -5.89 4.11
N PRO A 162 -2.52 -5.91 3.10
CA PRO A 162 -2.51 -6.97 2.10
C PRO A 162 -2.11 -8.31 2.70
N THR A 163 -2.81 -9.37 2.32
CA THR A 163 -2.51 -10.74 2.77
C THR A 163 -2.25 -11.66 1.59
N LYS A 164 -1.76 -12.86 1.88
CA LYS A 164 -1.59 -13.89 0.87
C LYS A 164 -2.95 -14.31 0.32
N GLY A 165 -3.05 -14.37 -1.00
CA GLY A 165 -4.24 -14.86 -1.67
C GLY A 165 -4.47 -16.35 -1.47
N ILE A 166 -5.62 -16.81 -1.91
CA ILE A 166 -6.04 -18.22 -1.85
C ILE A 166 -6.34 -18.76 -3.25
N SER A 167 -6.47 -20.05 -3.38
CA SER A 167 -6.97 -20.68 -4.61
C SER A 167 -8.44 -20.32 -4.83
N ASP A 168 -8.80 -20.01 -6.08
CA ASP A 168 -10.18 -19.80 -6.52
C ASP A 168 -10.83 -21.05 -7.12
N GLY A 169 -10.18 -22.21 -6.96
CA GLY A 169 -10.69 -23.49 -7.44
C GLY A 169 -10.45 -23.76 -8.93
N GLY A 170 -9.41 -23.16 -9.50
CA GLY A 170 -9.01 -23.34 -10.90
C GLY A 170 -9.47 -22.23 -11.84
N GLY A 171 -9.85 -21.11 -11.31
CA GLY A 171 -10.26 -19.91 -12.05
C GLY A 171 -9.08 -18.99 -12.40
N ALA A 172 -9.40 -17.70 -12.59
CA ALA A 172 -8.43 -16.68 -12.97
C ALA A 172 -7.36 -16.44 -11.89
N GLY A 173 -7.72 -16.55 -10.60
CA GLY A 173 -6.81 -16.44 -9.49
C GLY A 173 -5.71 -17.48 -9.53
N ASP A 174 -6.08 -18.75 -9.71
CA ASP A 174 -5.11 -19.85 -9.83
C ASP A 174 -4.26 -19.71 -11.10
N ALA A 175 -4.89 -19.36 -12.23
CA ALA A 175 -4.19 -19.15 -13.49
C ALA A 175 -3.14 -18.03 -13.42
N ASN A 176 -3.37 -17.02 -12.58
CA ASN A 176 -2.43 -15.92 -12.32
C ASN A 176 -1.53 -16.18 -11.11
N GLY A 177 -1.68 -17.27 -10.40
CA GLY A 177 -0.88 -17.61 -9.23
C GLY A 177 -1.15 -16.76 -8.01
N ASP A 178 -2.38 -16.27 -7.83
CA ASP A 178 -2.76 -15.34 -6.76
C ASP A 178 -2.56 -15.94 -5.37
N SER A 179 -2.71 -17.25 -5.23
CA SER A 179 -2.41 -17.98 -3.98
C SER A 179 -0.94 -17.91 -3.53
N ASN A 180 -0.05 -17.39 -4.38
CA ASN A 180 1.36 -17.16 -4.04
C ASN A 180 1.70 -15.66 -3.94
N LYS A 181 0.75 -14.78 -4.13
CA LYS A 181 0.93 -13.33 -4.04
C LYS A 181 0.41 -12.79 -2.71
N VAL A 182 0.98 -11.69 -2.25
CA VAL A 182 0.46 -10.89 -1.14
C VAL A 182 -0.15 -9.62 -1.74
N GLY A 183 -1.44 -9.40 -1.51
CA GLY A 183 -2.17 -8.29 -2.12
C GLY A 183 -3.58 -8.15 -1.55
N PHE A 184 -4.42 -7.50 -2.32
CA PHE A 184 -5.85 -7.34 -2.02
C PHE A 184 -6.69 -7.92 -3.15
N ASP A 185 -7.83 -8.51 -2.80
CA ASP A 185 -8.96 -8.54 -3.73
C ASP A 185 -9.85 -7.31 -3.54
N CYS A 186 -10.91 -7.20 -4.31
CA CYS A 186 -11.81 -6.05 -4.29
C CYS A 186 -12.44 -5.82 -2.90
N SER A 187 -12.93 -6.89 -2.28
CA SER A 187 -13.60 -6.85 -0.98
C SER A 187 -12.62 -6.74 0.19
N GLY A 188 -11.42 -7.27 0.06
CA GLY A 188 -10.34 -7.10 1.04
C GLY A 188 -9.85 -5.66 1.11
N LEU A 189 -9.72 -4.97 -0.03
CA LEU A 189 -9.35 -3.56 -0.07
C LEU A 189 -10.40 -2.67 0.60
N THR A 190 -11.68 -2.90 0.31
CA THR A 190 -12.77 -2.11 0.92
C THR A 190 -12.95 -2.41 2.41
N LEU A 191 -12.78 -3.68 2.82
CA LEU A 191 -12.75 -4.08 4.22
C LEU A 191 -11.66 -3.30 4.98
N TYR A 192 -10.43 -3.31 4.45
CA TYR A 192 -9.31 -2.57 5.02
C TYR A 192 -9.63 -1.09 5.13
N ALA A 193 -10.05 -0.46 4.04
CA ALA A 193 -10.27 0.97 3.99
C ALA A 193 -11.33 1.46 4.98
N VAL A 194 -12.46 0.76 5.07
CA VAL A 194 -13.54 1.07 6.02
C VAL A 194 -13.12 0.81 7.47
N TYR A 195 -12.38 -0.27 7.72
CA TYR A 195 -11.85 -0.56 9.06
C TYR A 195 -10.92 0.55 9.56
N GLN A 196 -9.97 0.98 8.73
CA GLN A 196 -9.06 2.06 9.06
C GLN A 196 -9.82 3.38 9.28
N ALA A 197 -10.71 3.74 8.36
CA ALA A 197 -11.47 4.98 8.43
C ALA A 197 -12.38 5.06 9.67
N SER A 198 -12.89 3.92 10.12
CA SER A 198 -13.74 3.83 11.33
C SER A 198 -12.95 3.79 12.64
N GLY A 199 -11.62 3.82 12.60
CA GLY A 199 -10.79 3.60 13.79
C GLY A 199 -11.00 2.20 14.39
N GLY A 200 -11.20 1.19 13.54
CA GLY A 200 -11.38 -0.20 13.96
C GLY A 200 -12.80 -0.60 14.35
N GLN A 201 -13.79 0.29 14.22
CA GLN A 201 -15.15 0.03 14.67
C GLN A 201 -16.01 -0.74 13.65
N ILE A 202 -15.69 -0.63 12.35
CA ILE A 202 -16.44 -1.29 11.26
C ILE A 202 -15.54 -2.29 10.57
N LEU A 203 -15.63 -3.55 10.94
CA LEU A 203 -15.00 -4.65 10.20
C LEU A 203 -16.02 -5.26 9.26
N LEU A 204 -15.86 -5.02 7.95
CA LEU A 204 -16.72 -5.57 6.91
C LEU A 204 -16.41 -7.05 6.66
N PRO A 205 -17.40 -7.87 6.20
CA PRO A 205 -17.13 -9.20 5.69
C PRO A 205 -16.17 -9.17 4.50
N HIS A 206 -15.32 -10.21 4.34
CA HIS A 206 -14.45 -10.35 3.16
C HIS A 206 -15.22 -11.04 2.02
N PHE A 207 -16.30 -10.39 1.58
CA PHE A 207 -17.17 -10.83 0.49
C PHE A 207 -18.08 -9.68 0.08
N THR A 208 -18.29 -9.48 -1.23
CA THR A 208 -19.13 -8.38 -1.74
C THR A 208 -20.59 -8.50 -1.33
N GLY A 209 -21.20 -9.64 -1.49
CA GLY A 209 -22.54 -9.97 -1.03
C GLY A 209 -23.42 -10.65 -2.08
N SER A 210 -24.31 -11.50 -1.57
CA SER A 210 -25.40 -12.10 -2.34
C SER A 210 -26.62 -12.31 -1.42
N HIS A 211 -27.79 -12.57 -2.00
CA HIS A 211 -28.99 -12.87 -1.21
C HIS A 211 -28.83 -14.13 -0.32
N SER A 212 -28.06 -15.11 -0.79
CA SER A 212 -27.82 -16.36 -0.06
C SER A 212 -26.68 -16.28 0.97
N ASN A 213 -25.74 -15.35 0.76
CA ASN A 213 -24.60 -15.14 1.63
C ASN A 213 -24.36 -13.62 1.79
N PRO A 214 -24.99 -12.98 2.78
CA PRO A 214 -24.85 -11.55 2.98
C PRO A 214 -23.40 -11.15 3.19
N GLY A 215 -22.91 -10.22 2.36
CA GLY A 215 -21.58 -9.63 2.43
C GLY A 215 -21.65 -8.15 2.76
N GLN A 216 -20.69 -7.40 2.22
CA GLN A 216 -20.59 -5.96 2.49
C GLN A 216 -21.80 -5.17 2.01
N LEU A 217 -22.38 -5.52 0.86
CA LEU A 217 -23.60 -4.87 0.34
C LEU A 217 -24.76 -4.92 1.33
N TYR A 218 -24.89 -6.02 2.07
CA TYR A 218 -25.98 -6.24 3.01
C TYR A 218 -25.63 -5.90 4.46
N ASP A 219 -24.48 -5.31 4.69
CA ASP A 219 -24.09 -4.89 6.05
C ASP A 219 -24.96 -3.73 6.53
N SER A 220 -25.67 -3.96 7.64
CA SER A 220 -26.65 -3.01 8.18
C SER A 220 -26.05 -1.71 8.74
N ARG A 221 -24.72 -1.65 8.91
CA ARG A 221 -24.01 -0.44 9.34
C ARG A 221 -23.87 0.58 8.22
N GLY A 222 -24.02 0.15 6.96
CA GLY A 222 -24.02 1.03 5.81
C GLY A 222 -25.43 1.42 5.37
N GLN A 223 -25.56 2.61 4.81
CA GLN A 223 -26.79 3.15 4.25
C GLN A 223 -26.80 2.95 2.72
N ASP A 224 -27.92 2.48 2.18
CA ASP A 224 -28.12 2.43 0.72
C ASP A 224 -28.32 3.84 0.18
N ILE A 225 -27.58 4.17 -0.87
CA ILE A 225 -27.56 5.51 -1.49
C ILE A 225 -28.03 5.41 -2.95
N PRO A 226 -28.97 6.25 -3.41
CA PRO A 226 -29.26 6.37 -4.83
C PRO A 226 -27.97 6.68 -5.63
N PHE A 227 -27.82 6.03 -6.78
CA PHE A 227 -26.56 6.13 -7.56
C PHE A 227 -26.19 7.57 -7.94
N ASP A 228 -27.18 8.41 -8.21
CA ASP A 228 -27.00 9.84 -8.53
C ASP A 228 -26.62 10.70 -7.32
N GLN A 229 -26.72 10.14 -6.11
CA GLN A 229 -26.33 10.79 -4.84
C GLN A 229 -25.02 10.27 -4.25
N LYS A 230 -24.29 9.44 -5.02
CA LYS A 230 -23.00 8.94 -4.60
C LYS A 230 -22.01 10.08 -4.33
N ARG A 231 -21.13 9.90 -3.36
CA ARG A 231 -20.08 10.87 -2.97
C ARG A 231 -18.74 10.14 -2.81
N PRO A 232 -17.62 10.83 -3.00
CA PRO A 232 -16.31 10.25 -2.75
C PRO A 232 -16.26 9.54 -1.39
N GLY A 233 -15.73 8.31 -1.36
CA GLY A 233 -15.70 7.43 -0.19
C GLY A 233 -16.85 6.43 -0.08
N ASP A 234 -17.92 6.57 -0.87
CA ASP A 234 -18.96 5.54 -0.97
C ASP A 234 -18.43 4.28 -1.64
N LEU A 235 -18.94 3.12 -1.25
CA LEU A 235 -18.63 1.85 -1.90
C LEU A 235 -19.64 1.59 -3.02
N ILE A 236 -19.15 1.20 -4.19
CA ILE A 236 -19.98 0.81 -5.34
C ILE A 236 -19.79 -0.69 -5.57
N TYR A 237 -20.89 -1.43 -5.55
CA TYR A 237 -20.97 -2.87 -5.77
C TYR A 237 -21.54 -3.14 -7.14
N PHE A 238 -21.04 -4.18 -7.80
CA PHE A 238 -21.40 -4.55 -9.18
C PHE A 238 -21.92 -5.97 -9.22
N GLY A 239 -23.05 -6.17 -9.90
CA GLY A 239 -23.65 -7.50 -10.10
C GLY A 239 -25.17 -7.42 -10.16
N ALA A 240 -25.80 -8.36 -10.87
CA ALA A 240 -27.23 -8.35 -11.16
C ALA A 240 -28.06 -8.81 -9.97
N GLY A 241 -29.19 -8.13 -9.73
CA GLY A 241 -30.18 -8.56 -8.73
C GLY A 241 -29.68 -8.60 -7.30
N GLY A 242 -28.59 -7.88 -6.98
CA GLY A 242 -27.99 -7.88 -5.64
C GLY A 242 -27.01 -9.03 -5.38
N ASP A 243 -26.78 -9.92 -6.34
CA ASP A 243 -25.70 -10.91 -6.28
C ASP A 243 -24.43 -10.29 -6.88
N THR A 244 -23.58 -9.72 -6.02
CA THR A 244 -22.44 -8.91 -6.44
C THR A 244 -21.14 -9.70 -6.52
N HIS A 245 -20.32 -9.37 -7.50
CA HIS A 245 -19.04 -10.04 -7.76
C HIS A 245 -17.84 -9.09 -7.64
N HIS A 246 -18.08 -7.77 -7.61
CA HIS A 246 -17.03 -6.76 -7.50
C HIS A 246 -17.47 -5.60 -6.60
N VAL A 247 -16.48 -4.88 -6.06
CA VAL A 247 -16.68 -3.66 -5.28
C VAL A 247 -15.49 -2.74 -5.45
N GLY A 248 -15.75 -1.43 -5.43
CA GLY A 248 -14.72 -0.41 -5.37
C GLY A 248 -15.19 0.81 -4.59
N ILE A 249 -14.29 1.75 -4.39
CA ILE A 249 -14.52 3.01 -3.69
C ILE A 249 -14.74 4.10 -4.73
N PHE A 250 -15.86 4.81 -4.68
CA PHE A 250 -16.05 5.98 -5.53
C PHE A 250 -15.01 7.04 -5.15
N TYR A 251 -14.08 7.28 -6.08
CA TYR A 251 -12.96 8.20 -5.84
C TYR A 251 -13.38 9.66 -6.03
N GLY A 252 -14.31 9.90 -6.95
CA GLY A 252 -14.78 11.23 -7.34
C GLY A 252 -14.91 11.35 -8.85
N THR A 253 -15.08 12.59 -9.32
CA THR A 253 -15.21 12.89 -10.75
C THR A 253 -13.99 13.70 -11.20
N GLU A 254 -13.26 13.19 -12.18
CA GLU A 254 -12.10 13.86 -12.79
C GLU A 254 -12.41 14.14 -14.27
N ASN A 255 -12.25 15.38 -14.70
CA ASN A 255 -12.51 15.80 -16.08
C ASN A 255 -13.91 15.38 -16.59
N GLY A 256 -14.92 15.37 -15.73
CA GLY A 256 -16.28 14.96 -16.07
C GLY A 256 -16.50 13.44 -16.11
N GLN A 257 -15.52 12.64 -15.71
CA GLN A 257 -15.57 11.19 -15.65
C GLN A 257 -15.54 10.70 -14.21
N ASP A 258 -16.50 9.87 -13.83
CA ASP A 258 -16.52 9.21 -12.54
C ASP A 258 -15.39 8.18 -12.44
N MET A 259 -14.65 8.18 -11.33
CA MET A 259 -13.49 7.34 -11.09
C MET A 259 -13.73 6.40 -9.91
N LEU A 260 -13.20 5.19 -10.02
CA LEU A 260 -13.28 4.13 -9.02
C LEU A 260 -11.88 3.73 -8.57
N LEU A 261 -11.62 3.76 -7.28
CA LEU A 261 -10.43 3.18 -6.66
C LEU A 261 -10.75 1.75 -6.25
N ASN A 262 -10.02 0.79 -6.79
CA ASN A 262 -10.34 -0.62 -6.57
C ASN A 262 -9.15 -1.55 -6.80
N ALA A 263 -9.25 -2.80 -6.32
CA ALA A 263 -8.44 -3.93 -6.76
C ALA A 263 -9.26 -4.68 -7.83
N PRO A 264 -8.94 -4.51 -9.14
CA PRO A 264 -9.92 -4.84 -10.17
C PRO A 264 -10.07 -6.34 -10.44
N GLU A 265 -8.98 -7.04 -10.69
CA GLU A 265 -8.98 -8.48 -11.04
C GLU A 265 -7.58 -9.08 -10.99
N SER A 266 -7.50 -10.41 -11.03
CA SER A 266 -6.26 -11.18 -11.13
C SER A 266 -5.38 -10.71 -12.30
N GLY A 267 -4.09 -10.52 -12.03
CA GLY A 267 -3.13 -10.01 -13.02
C GLY A 267 -3.06 -8.48 -13.10
N LYS A 268 -3.90 -7.77 -12.35
CA LYS A 268 -3.88 -6.31 -12.23
C LYS A 268 -3.39 -5.87 -10.85
N SER A 269 -3.37 -4.57 -10.63
CA SER A 269 -3.01 -3.96 -9.35
C SER A 269 -4.08 -2.98 -8.91
N VAL A 270 -4.12 -2.68 -7.61
CA VAL A 270 -4.94 -1.60 -7.05
C VAL A 270 -4.68 -0.32 -7.84
N SER A 271 -5.74 0.28 -8.35
CA SER A 271 -5.65 1.44 -9.23
C SER A 271 -6.91 2.29 -9.20
N ILE A 272 -6.80 3.53 -9.67
CA ILE A 272 -7.94 4.40 -9.97
C ILE A 272 -8.26 4.22 -11.44
N MET A 273 -9.49 3.88 -11.75
CA MET A 273 -9.96 3.58 -13.10
C MET A 273 -11.29 4.29 -13.38
N PRO A 274 -11.61 4.58 -14.66
CA PRO A 274 -12.93 5.09 -15.00
C PRO A 274 -14.04 4.13 -14.60
N LEU A 275 -15.06 4.63 -13.91
CA LEU A 275 -16.26 3.85 -13.54
C LEU A 275 -17.00 3.34 -14.77
N SER A 276 -16.84 4.00 -15.92
CA SER A 276 -17.41 3.57 -17.20
C SER A 276 -16.92 2.19 -17.69
N GLY A 277 -15.83 1.66 -17.11
CA GLY A 277 -15.37 0.29 -17.36
C GLY A 277 -16.40 -0.79 -16.98
N TRP A 278 -17.33 -0.45 -16.09
CA TRP A 278 -18.45 -1.31 -15.65
C TRP A 278 -19.80 -0.86 -16.21
N ALA A 279 -19.80 -0.07 -17.30
CA ALA A 279 -21.03 0.38 -17.92
C ALA A 279 -21.87 -0.83 -18.42
N GLY A 280 -23.15 -0.85 -18.02
CA GLY A 280 -24.08 -1.93 -18.35
C GLY A 280 -24.29 -2.97 -17.24
N GLU A 281 -23.50 -2.88 -16.16
CA GLU A 281 -23.77 -3.66 -14.94
C GLU A 281 -24.73 -2.93 -13.99
N GLU A 282 -25.49 -3.69 -13.21
CA GLU A 282 -26.23 -3.11 -12.08
C GLU A 282 -25.25 -2.66 -11.01
N MET A 283 -25.47 -1.46 -10.47
CA MET A 283 -24.61 -0.85 -9.47
C MET A 283 -25.42 -0.49 -8.22
N TYR A 284 -24.87 -0.84 -7.08
CA TYR A 284 -25.44 -0.52 -5.77
C TYR A 284 -24.45 0.34 -5.01
N VAL A 285 -24.91 1.42 -4.40
CA VAL A 285 -24.05 2.33 -3.65
C VAL A 285 -24.36 2.23 -2.17
N LYS A 286 -23.31 2.07 -1.36
CA LYS A 286 -23.43 2.00 0.09
C LYS A 286 -22.48 2.97 0.76
N ARG A 287 -23.00 3.71 1.74
CA ARG A 287 -22.24 4.67 2.55
C ARG A 287 -22.08 4.15 3.96
N PHE A 288 -20.85 4.13 4.45
CA PHE A 288 -20.49 3.84 5.83
C PHE A 288 -19.98 5.13 6.49
N GLY A 289 -20.38 5.41 7.72
CA GLY A 289 -19.92 6.57 8.50
C GLY A 289 -20.67 7.88 8.31
#